data_7acedc23749b6269e3da7556c398d6a6
#
_entry.id   7acedc23749b6269e3da7556c398d6a6
#
_cell.length_a   1.000
_cell.length_b   1.000
_cell.length_c   1.000
_cell.angle_alpha   90.00
_cell.angle_beta   90.00
_cell.angle_gamma   90.00
#
_symmetry.space_group_name_H-M   'P 1'
#
loop_
_entity.id
_entity.type
_entity.pdbx_description
1 polymer ?
#
loop_
_entity_poly.entity_id
_entity_poly.type
_entity_poly.pdbx_seq_one_letter_code
_entity_poly.pdbx_strand_id
1 'polypeptide(L)'
;MPAVLIIVSGGCNPLAPRPILHSGYRVAPELIVDTGPVIERGKPRPIIDCIGWVFGIPGRLLLWDPRIDNHKISKKTESVVAQYIAENDLHHIKVRMNQYAPIDDWHRLRKNKTVGWPYRYTLGVLSLAGEAILPGRIVGGDHFNPFTSTVHLYSDVPAIGLHEAAHAKDFSRRDYPGTYALVYLLPIVPLWHEKIATGDVVDYVLRTDDEHLIRETYRVLYPAYGTYVGGAAGWVLPDYADPLYIGAVLAGHAAAHHHSYEVPERLIAWEASGEAVGSAVSAPRVEPVAPAESNPPPLLLGEQLGW
;
A
#
# COMPACT_ATOMS: atom_id res chain seq x y z
N MET A 1 35.04 -8.25 -19.17
CA MET A 1 33.94 -7.32 -19.33
C MET A 1 33.40 -6.98 -17.93
N PRO A 2 33.75 -5.85 -17.34
CA PRO A 2 33.27 -5.46 -16.02
C PRO A 2 32.48 -4.15 -16.12
N ALA A 3 31.17 -4.22 -16.31
CA ALA A 3 30.34 -3.01 -16.38
C ALA A 3 29.00 -3.09 -15.65
N VAL A 4 28.73 -4.17 -14.89
CA VAL A 4 27.42 -4.36 -14.24
C VAL A 4 27.43 -4.08 -12.74
N LEU A 5 28.59 -3.82 -12.12
CA LEU A 5 28.71 -3.73 -10.65
C LEU A 5 28.65 -2.30 -10.08
N ILE A 6 28.30 -1.27 -10.84
CA ILE A 6 28.40 0.14 -10.37
C ILE A 6 27.01 0.77 -10.02
N ILE A 7 25.91 0.09 -10.20
CA ILE A 7 24.59 0.71 -9.94
C ILE A 7 24.12 0.57 -8.49
N VAL A 8 24.77 -0.22 -7.67
CA VAL A 8 24.36 -0.41 -6.26
C VAL A 8 24.98 0.60 -5.29
N SER A 9 25.97 1.38 -5.69
CA SER A 9 26.66 2.36 -4.81
C SER A 9 26.18 3.81 -4.94
N GLY A 10 25.14 4.08 -5.68
CA GLY A 10 24.52 5.41 -5.76
C GLY A 10 23.73 5.72 -4.49
N GLY A 11 24.46 6.11 -3.46
CA GLY A 11 24.10 6.69 -2.19
C GLY A 11 22.64 7.10 -1.98
N CYS A 12 21.76 6.18 -1.62
CA CYS A 12 20.76 6.50 -0.64
C CYS A 12 21.46 6.32 0.72
N ASN A 13 21.88 7.41 1.35
CA ASN A 13 22.17 7.40 2.76
C ASN A 13 20.81 7.25 3.46
N PRO A 14 20.45 6.07 3.98
CA PRO A 14 19.17 5.88 4.64
C PRO A 14 19.09 6.61 5.98
N LEU A 15 20.19 7.24 6.39
CA LEU A 15 20.38 7.89 7.68
C LEU A 15 20.20 9.42 7.64
N ALA A 16 19.99 10.04 6.48
CA ALA A 16 19.60 11.44 6.48
C ALA A 16 18.09 11.50 6.80
N PRO A 17 17.69 12.05 7.96
CA PRO A 17 16.28 12.31 8.23
C PRO A 17 15.77 13.25 7.15
N ARG A 18 15.04 12.69 6.21
CA ARG A 18 14.32 13.54 5.25
C ARG A 18 13.21 14.22 6.04
N PRO A 19 13.08 15.55 5.95
CA PRO A 19 11.99 16.21 6.61
C PRO A 19 10.71 15.49 6.20
N ILE A 20 9.85 15.19 7.18
CA ILE A 20 8.48 14.81 6.91
C ILE A 20 7.94 15.96 6.05
N LEU A 21 7.86 15.74 4.75
CA LEU A 21 7.09 16.61 3.91
C LEU A 21 5.63 16.39 4.35
N HIS A 22 5.24 17.09 5.40
CA HIS A 22 3.86 17.49 5.55
C HIS A 22 3.56 18.34 4.32
N SER A 23 3.51 17.67 3.18
CA SER A 23 3.06 18.34 1.99
C SER A 23 1.60 18.65 2.27
N GLY A 24 1.28 19.93 2.35
CA GLY A 24 -0.08 20.41 2.40
C GLY A 24 -0.85 20.11 1.11
N TYR A 25 -0.58 18.94 0.49
CA TYR A 25 -1.32 18.43 -0.61
C TYR A 25 -2.64 17.90 -0.07
N ARG A 26 -3.63 18.76 -0.09
CA ARG A 26 -5.02 18.39 0.14
C ARG A 26 -5.62 18.09 -1.22
N VAL A 27 -6.08 16.87 -1.41
CA VAL A 27 -7.01 16.57 -2.51
C VAL A 27 -8.20 17.50 -2.31
N ALA A 28 -8.52 18.31 -3.31
CA ALA A 28 -9.65 19.22 -3.22
C ALA A 28 -10.93 18.44 -2.86
N PRO A 29 -11.79 18.94 -1.96
CA PRO A 29 -12.98 18.21 -1.51
C PRO A 29 -13.85 17.67 -2.64
N GLU A 30 -13.92 18.36 -3.77
CA GLU A 30 -14.64 17.93 -4.96
C GLU A 30 -14.01 16.72 -5.68
N LEU A 31 -12.76 16.40 -5.38
CA LEU A 31 -12.04 15.22 -5.87
C LEU A 31 -12.20 14.02 -4.95
N ILE A 32 -12.78 14.18 -3.76
CA ILE A 32 -13.05 13.08 -2.84
C ILE A 32 -14.09 12.17 -3.47
N VAL A 33 -13.70 10.91 -3.63
CA VAL A 33 -14.46 9.92 -4.40
C VAL A 33 -15.61 9.34 -3.60
N ASP A 34 -15.49 9.31 -2.26
CA ASP A 34 -16.40 8.58 -1.39
C ASP A 34 -16.48 9.23 0.00
N THR A 35 -17.67 9.21 0.57
CA THR A 35 -17.94 9.66 1.96
C THR A 35 -18.04 8.51 2.96
N GLY A 36 -17.91 7.26 2.48
CA GLY A 36 -17.93 6.06 3.32
C GLY A 36 -16.65 5.88 4.15
N PRO A 37 -16.57 4.84 4.98
CA PRO A 37 -15.38 4.57 5.78
C PRO A 37 -14.16 4.34 4.88
N VAL A 38 -13.01 4.88 5.28
CA VAL A 38 -11.74 4.73 4.55
C VAL A 38 -11.35 3.25 4.47
N ILE A 39 -11.51 2.51 5.55
CA ILE A 39 -11.18 1.09 5.63
C ILE A 39 -12.45 0.25 5.64
N GLU A 40 -12.53 -0.69 4.71
CA GLU A 40 -13.62 -1.66 4.61
C GLU A 40 -13.09 -3.09 4.73
N ARG A 41 -13.73 -3.86 5.58
CA ARG A 41 -13.39 -5.26 5.78
C ARG A 41 -14.41 -6.16 5.10
N GLY A 42 -13.92 -7.02 4.19
CA GLY A 42 -14.75 -8.02 3.53
C GLY A 42 -15.17 -9.15 4.45
N LYS A 43 -16.27 -9.81 4.09
CA LYS A 43 -16.69 -11.04 4.78
C LYS A 43 -15.80 -12.21 4.34
N PRO A 44 -15.41 -13.11 5.26
CA PRO A 44 -14.73 -14.36 4.91
C PRO A 44 -15.56 -15.18 3.89
N ARG A 45 -14.88 -15.70 2.89
CA ARG A 45 -15.46 -16.61 1.88
C ARG A 45 -14.58 -17.87 1.79
N PRO A 46 -14.79 -18.87 2.66
CA PRO A 46 -13.84 -19.96 2.88
C PRO A 46 -13.34 -20.67 1.62
N ILE A 47 -14.22 -20.91 0.66
CA ILE A 47 -13.85 -21.60 -0.60
C ILE A 47 -12.95 -20.68 -1.45
N ILE A 48 -13.35 -19.43 -1.66
CA ILE A 48 -12.60 -18.46 -2.47
C ILE A 48 -11.28 -18.13 -1.80
N ASP A 49 -11.29 -17.91 -0.48
CA ASP A 49 -10.10 -17.60 0.29
C ASP A 49 -9.12 -18.78 0.31
N CYS A 50 -9.62 -20.03 0.31
CA CYS A 50 -8.78 -21.23 0.17
C CYS A 50 -8.12 -21.30 -1.22
N ILE A 51 -8.87 -21.01 -2.29
CA ILE A 51 -8.31 -20.95 -3.64
C ILE A 51 -7.24 -19.86 -3.72
N GLY A 52 -7.52 -18.65 -3.24
CA GLY A 52 -6.55 -17.56 -3.19
C GLY A 52 -5.32 -17.92 -2.36
N TRP A 53 -5.52 -18.60 -1.23
CA TRP A 53 -4.41 -19.12 -0.43
C TRP A 53 -3.52 -20.09 -1.22
N VAL A 54 -4.07 -20.96 -2.06
CA VAL A 54 -3.28 -21.85 -2.92
C VAL A 54 -2.49 -21.06 -3.96
N PHE A 55 -3.12 -20.08 -4.63
CA PHE A 55 -2.43 -19.24 -5.59
C PHE A 55 -1.35 -18.35 -4.95
N GLY A 56 -1.47 -17.99 -3.68
CA GLY A 56 -0.47 -17.25 -2.91
C GLY A 56 0.77 -18.10 -2.49
N ILE A 57 0.81 -19.43 -2.72
CA ILE A 57 1.95 -20.28 -2.32
C ILE A 57 3.28 -19.77 -2.89
N PRO A 58 3.40 -19.42 -4.19
CA PRO A 58 4.66 -18.94 -4.74
C PRO A 58 5.16 -17.67 -4.02
N GLY A 59 4.28 -16.71 -3.74
CA GLY A 59 4.62 -15.49 -3.00
C GLY A 59 5.13 -15.78 -1.59
N ARG A 60 4.46 -16.69 -0.86
CA ARG A 60 4.90 -17.11 0.48
C ARG A 60 6.27 -17.77 0.48
N LEU A 61 6.53 -18.63 -0.50
CA LEU A 61 7.85 -19.26 -0.64
C LEU A 61 8.93 -18.27 -1.03
N LEU A 62 8.59 -17.33 -1.91
CA LEU A 62 9.52 -16.32 -2.41
C LEU A 62 9.91 -15.30 -1.33
N LEU A 63 8.95 -14.85 -0.54
CA LEU A 63 9.15 -13.84 0.51
C LEU A 63 9.38 -14.44 1.91
N TRP A 64 9.35 -15.77 2.04
CA TRP A 64 9.54 -16.52 3.29
C TRP A 64 8.57 -16.09 4.40
N ASP A 65 7.36 -15.71 4.03
CA ASP A 65 6.35 -15.31 5.00
C ASP A 65 4.99 -16.00 4.73
N PRO A 66 4.48 -16.83 5.67
CA PRO A 66 3.22 -17.55 5.51
C PRO A 66 1.98 -16.65 5.57
N ARG A 67 2.13 -15.39 5.93
CA ARG A 67 1.03 -14.42 6.04
C ARG A 67 0.67 -13.76 4.71
N ILE A 68 1.51 -13.95 3.67
CA ILE A 68 1.22 -13.50 2.31
C ILE A 68 -0.03 -14.21 1.79
N ASP A 69 -0.98 -13.47 1.24
CA ASP A 69 -2.25 -13.97 0.70
C ASP A 69 -2.96 -14.97 1.63
N ASN A 70 -2.91 -14.71 2.95
CA ASN A 70 -3.55 -15.60 3.92
C ASN A 70 -5.04 -15.31 4.12
N HIS A 71 -5.55 -14.22 3.56
CA HIS A 71 -6.95 -13.77 3.62
C HIS A 71 -7.51 -13.56 5.05
N LYS A 72 -6.62 -13.40 6.04
CA LYS A 72 -6.97 -13.28 7.47
C LYS A 72 -6.30 -12.07 8.09
N ILE A 73 -6.62 -10.88 7.57
CA ILE A 73 -5.99 -9.64 8.01
C ILE A 73 -6.35 -9.34 9.47
N SER A 74 -5.35 -9.23 10.32
CA SER A 74 -5.46 -8.95 11.74
C SER A 74 -5.84 -7.51 12.03
N LYS A 75 -6.29 -7.25 13.27
CA LYS A 75 -6.52 -5.90 13.74
C LYS A 75 -5.21 -5.10 13.87
N LYS A 76 -4.07 -5.77 14.08
CA LYS A 76 -2.75 -5.13 14.10
C LYS A 76 -2.46 -4.53 12.72
N THR A 77 -2.57 -5.30 11.66
CA THR A 77 -2.35 -4.81 10.28
C THR A 77 -3.31 -3.67 9.95
N GLU A 78 -4.60 -3.80 10.30
CA GLU A 78 -5.58 -2.74 10.10
C GLU A 78 -5.19 -1.45 10.83
N SER A 79 -4.77 -1.52 12.11
CA SER A 79 -4.42 -0.33 12.88
C SER A 79 -3.16 0.36 12.36
N VAL A 80 -2.14 -0.39 11.95
CA VAL A 80 -0.91 0.17 11.37
C VAL A 80 -1.21 0.90 10.06
N VAL A 81 -2.00 0.30 9.19
CA VAL A 81 -2.41 0.94 7.92
C VAL A 81 -3.28 2.17 8.18
N ALA A 82 -4.23 2.09 9.12
CA ALA A 82 -5.09 3.21 9.50
C ALA A 82 -4.28 4.41 10.02
N GLN A 83 -3.29 4.13 10.85
CA GLN A 83 -2.39 5.16 11.38
C GLN A 83 -1.61 5.84 10.26
N TYR A 84 -0.99 5.07 9.36
CA TYR A 84 -0.25 5.61 8.22
C TYR A 84 -1.12 6.51 7.34
N ILE A 85 -2.36 6.08 7.04
CA ILE A 85 -3.33 6.84 6.25
C ILE A 85 -3.66 8.17 6.93
N ALA A 86 -3.92 8.13 8.24
CA ALA A 86 -4.26 9.33 9.01
C ALA A 86 -3.09 10.32 9.08
N GLU A 87 -1.87 9.83 9.35
CA GLU A 87 -0.67 10.66 9.44
C GLU A 87 -0.23 11.26 8.09
N ASN A 88 -0.63 10.66 6.97
CA ASN A 88 -0.32 11.15 5.63
C ASN A 88 -1.51 11.85 4.92
N ASP A 89 -2.61 12.15 5.63
CA ASP A 89 -3.82 12.81 5.09
C ASP A 89 -4.43 12.08 3.86
N LEU A 90 -4.35 10.74 3.82
CA LEU A 90 -4.83 9.94 2.69
C LEU A 90 -6.32 9.58 2.81
N HIS A 91 -7.16 10.52 3.26
CA HIS A 91 -8.60 10.27 3.50
C HIS A 91 -9.43 10.03 2.23
N HIS A 92 -8.86 10.33 1.06
CA HIS A 92 -9.52 10.16 -0.24
C HIS A 92 -9.37 8.73 -0.82
N ILE A 93 -8.51 7.90 -0.23
CA ILE A 93 -8.32 6.52 -0.65
C ILE A 93 -9.31 5.59 0.06
N LYS A 94 -9.55 4.43 -0.53
CA LYS A 94 -10.28 3.32 0.06
C LYS A 94 -9.30 2.19 0.33
N VAL A 95 -9.36 1.58 1.49
CA VAL A 95 -8.64 0.33 1.79
C VAL A 95 -9.63 -0.81 1.93
N ARG A 96 -9.48 -1.82 1.10
CA ARG A 96 -10.31 -3.03 1.10
C ARG A 96 -9.51 -4.19 1.67
N MET A 97 -9.91 -4.62 2.86
CA MET A 97 -9.27 -5.76 3.54
C MET A 97 -10.04 -7.04 3.26
N ASN A 98 -9.42 -7.94 2.50
CA ASN A 98 -10.03 -9.20 2.03
C ASN A 98 -11.43 -8.98 1.41
N GLN A 99 -11.57 -7.91 0.65
CA GLN A 99 -12.83 -7.53 0.02
C GLN A 99 -12.65 -7.43 -1.50
N TYR A 100 -13.59 -8.03 -2.23
CA TYR A 100 -13.74 -7.86 -3.66
C TYR A 100 -15.11 -7.24 -3.95
N ALA A 101 -15.12 -6.01 -4.47
CA ALA A 101 -16.32 -5.21 -4.68
C ALA A 101 -16.28 -4.48 -6.05
N PRO A 102 -16.31 -5.22 -7.18
CA PRO A 102 -16.09 -4.65 -8.52
C PRO A 102 -17.11 -3.61 -8.92
N ILE A 103 -18.34 -3.69 -8.42
CA ILE A 103 -19.38 -2.69 -8.70
C ILE A 103 -19.04 -1.37 -8.02
N ASP A 104 -18.57 -1.41 -6.78
CA ASP A 104 -18.14 -0.20 -6.07
C ASP A 104 -16.88 0.38 -6.71
N ASP A 105 -15.94 -0.46 -7.14
CA ASP A 105 -14.74 -0.01 -7.84
C ASP A 105 -15.08 0.64 -9.18
N TRP A 106 -16.10 0.14 -9.89
CA TRP A 106 -16.65 0.81 -11.07
C TRP A 106 -17.25 2.18 -10.73
N HIS A 107 -17.99 2.30 -9.64
CA HIS A 107 -18.50 3.59 -9.18
C HIS A 107 -17.39 4.55 -8.80
N ARG A 108 -16.36 4.06 -8.11
CA ARG A 108 -15.16 4.84 -7.75
C ARG A 108 -14.41 5.30 -8.99
N LEU A 109 -14.18 4.43 -9.99
CA LEU A 109 -13.57 4.79 -11.27
C LEU A 109 -14.29 5.98 -11.93
N ARG A 110 -15.62 5.95 -11.99
CA ARG A 110 -16.42 7.02 -12.59
C ARG A 110 -16.33 8.33 -11.80
N LYS A 111 -16.25 8.27 -10.49
CA LYS A 111 -16.21 9.44 -9.59
C LYS A 111 -14.80 9.99 -9.39
N ASN A 112 -13.76 9.19 -9.56
CA ASN A 112 -12.38 9.61 -9.33
C ASN A 112 -11.94 10.65 -10.36
N LYS A 113 -11.95 11.93 -9.98
CA LYS A 113 -11.51 13.04 -10.84
C LYS A 113 -10.03 13.38 -10.69
N THR A 114 -9.30 12.71 -9.80
CA THR A 114 -7.84 12.89 -9.65
C THR A 114 -7.12 12.42 -10.91
N VAL A 115 -7.64 11.37 -11.56
CA VAL A 115 -7.14 10.87 -12.84
C VAL A 115 -7.98 11.43 -13.98
N GLY A 116 -7.35 12.00 -15.01
CA GLY A 116 -8.02 12.55 -16.18
C GLY A 116 -8.92 11.53 -16.91
N TRP A 117 -10.03 11.98 -17.47
CA TRP A 117 -11.03 11.11 -18.09
C TRP A 117 -10.49 10.17 -19.20
N PRO A 118 -9.50 10.55 -20.04
CA PRO A 118 -8.99 9.64 -21.06
C PRO A 118 -8.38 8.39 -20.41
N TYR A 119 -7.54 8.56 -19.38
CA TYR A 119 -6.90 7.46 -18.68
C TYR A 119 -7.91 6.61 -17.89
N ARG A 120 -8.91 7.24 -17.25
CA ARG A 120 -9.96 6.52 -16.53
C ARG A 120 -10.73 5.56 -17.42
N TYR A 121 -11.18 6.05 -18.58
CA TYR A 121 -12.03 5.27 -19.49
C TYR A 121 -11.24 4.42 -20.51
N THR A 122 -9.91 4.43 -20.44
CA THR A 122 -9.04 3.49 -21.15
C THR A 122 -8.34 2.55 -20.16
N LEU A 123 -7.23 2.98 -19.57
CA LEU A 123 -6.44 2.16 -18.65
C LEU A 123 -7.23 1.73 -17.40
N GLY A 124 -8.06 2.62 -16.85
CA GLY A 124 -8.88 2.31 -15.68
C GLY A 124 -9.94 1.24 -15.97
N VAL A 125 -10.58 1.28 -17.15
CA VAL A 125 -11.52 0.23 -17.56
C VAL A 125 -10.77 -1.08 -17.81
N LEU A 126 -9.60 -1.05 -18.43
CA LEU A 126 -8.77 -2.23 -18.65
C LEU A 126 -8.28 -2.83 -17.31
N SER A 127 -7.90 -1.98 -16.35
CA SER A 127 -7.54 -2.43 -15.00
C SER A 127 -8.69 -3.17 -14.33
N LEU A 128 -9.89 -2.58 -14.29
CA LEU A 128 -11.07 -3.24 -13.70
C LEU A 128 -11.49 -4.49 -14.46
N ALA A 129 -11.36 -4.52 -15.78
CA ALA A 129 -11.62 -5.73 -16.57
C ALA A 129 -10.60 -6.83 -16.22
N GLY A 130 -9.32 -6.46 -16.05
CA GLY A 130 -8.29 -7.38 -15.57
C GLY A 130 -8.62 -7.95 -14.19
N GLU A 131 -8.99 -7.09 -13.25
CA GLU A 131 -9.42 -7.51 -11.89
C GLU A 131 -10.71 -8.34 -11.89
N ALA A 132 -11.59 -8.15 -12.88
CA ALA A 132 -12.80 -8.99 -13.02
C ALA A 132 -12.47 -10.39 -13.55
N ILE A 133 -11.47 -10.52 -14.43
CA ILE A 133 -11.02 -11.80 -14.99
C ILE A 133 -10.10 -12.52 -14.01
N LEU A 134 -9.18 -11.78 -13.37
CA LEU A 134 -8.20 -12.27 -12.41
C LEU A 134 -8.39 -11.51 -11.09
N PRO A 135 -9.41 -11.86 -10.28
CA PRO A 135 -9.67 -11.15 -9.04
C PRO A 135 -8.46 -11.21 -8.10
N GLY A 136 -8.05 -10.05 -7.56
CA GLY A 136 -6.95 -9.94 -6.61
C GLY A 136 -7.10 -10.87 -5.41
N ARG A 137 -8.34 -11.12 -4.99
CA ARG A 137 -8.68 -12.10 -3.95
C ARG A 137 -8.31 -13.57 -4.30
N ILE A 138 -8.07 -13.88 -5.58
CA ILE A 138 -7.72 -15.24 -6.03
C ILE A 138 -6.30 -15.29 -6.56
N VAL A 139 -5.92 -14.37 -7.44
CA VAL A 139 -4.68 -14.47 -8.22
C VAL A 139 -3.80 -13.23 -8.09
N GLY A 140 -4.37 -12.06 -7.77
CA GLY A 140 -3.69 -10.77 -7.93
C GLY A 140 -2.86 -10.29 -6.74
N GLY A 141 -3.10 -10.81 -5.53
CA GLY A 141 -2.41 -10.32 -4.33
C GLY A 141 -2.74 -8.87 -3.95
N ASP A 142 -1.93 -8.34 -3.03
CA ASP A 142 -2.05 -6.97 -2.55
C ASP A 142 -1.67 -5.97 -3.63
N HIS A 143 -2.42 -4.87 -3.77
CA HIS A 143 -2.12 -3.83 -4.77
C HIS A 143 -2.87 -2.51 -4.53
N PHE A 144 -2.33 -1.43 -5.06
CA PHE A 144 -3.01 -0.14 -5.19
C PHE A 144 -3.50 0.08 -6.61
N ASN A 145 -4.79 0.40 -6.79
CA ASN A 145 -5.36 0.79 -8.06
C ASN A 145 -5.53 2.33 -8.12
N PRO A 146 -4.72 3.04 -8.93
CA PRO A 146 -4.77 4.50 -9.00
C PRO A 146 -6.05 5.03 -9.65
N PHE A 147 -6.71 4.25 -10.50
CA PHE A 147 -7.91 4.69 -11.21
C PHE A 147 -9.14 4.71 -10.32
N THR A 148 -9.19 3.81 -9.34
CA THR A 148 -10.25 3.76 -8.33
C THR A 148 -9.82 4.41 -7.01
N SER A 149 -8.54 4.73 -6.87
CA SER A 149 -7.93 5.21 -5.61
C SER A 149 -8.19 4.22 -4.47
N THR A 150 -7.95 2.94 -4.74
CA THR A 150 -8.26 1.83 -3.82
C THR A 150 -7.01 0.98 -3.57
N VAL A 151 -6.74 0.72 -2.31
CA VAL A 151 -5.76 -0.28 -1.84
C VAL A 151 -6.51 -1.57 -1.55
N HIS A 152 -6.06 -2.67 -2.13
CA HIS A 152 -6.59 -4.01 -1.90
C HIS A 152 -5.58 -4.83 -1.09
N LEU A 153 -6.00 -5.37 0.05
CA LEU A 153 -5.15 -6.15 0.95
C LEU A 153 -5.73 -7.54 1.17
N TYR A 154 -4.88 -8.54 0.99
CA TYR A 154 -5.19 -9.97 1.20
C TYR A 154 -4.18 -10.63 2.13
N SER A 155 -3.03 -9.99 2.36
CA SER A 155 -1.95 -10.43 3.25
C SER A 155 -2.07 -9.83 4.64
N ASP A 156 -1.82 -10.61 5.68
CA ASP A 156 -1.74 -10.11 7.06
C ASP A 156 -0.31 -9.67 7.41
N VAL A 157 0.23 -8.76 6.61
CA VAL A 157 1.58 -8.21 6.75
C VAL A 157 1.49 -6.69 6.77
N PRO A 158 1.66 -6.04 7.95
CA PRO A 158 1.67 -4.59 8.07
C PRO A 158 2.54 -3.87 7.04
N ALA A 159 3.77 -4.36 6.81
CA ALA A 159 4.70 -3.77 5.86
C ALA A 159 4.14 -3.71 4.43
N ILE A 160 3.40 -4.73 3.98
CA ILE A 160 2.74 -4.74 2.67
C ILE A 160 1.61 -3.72 2.64
N GLY A 161 0.77 -3.68 3.69
CA GLY A 161 -0.30 -2.69 3.78
C GLY A 161 0.20 -1.25 3.74
N LEU A 162 1.35 -0.98 4.39
CA LEU A 162 2.03 0.31 4.31
C LEU A 162 2.55 0.59 2.90
N HIS A 163 3.11 -0.43 2.22
CA HIS A 163 3.66 -0.30 0.87
C HIS A 163 2.59 0.08 -0.15
N GLU A 164 1.43 -0.58 -0.12
CA GLU A 164 0.32 -0.23 -0.99
C GLU A 164 -0.27 1.16 -0.68
N ALA A 165 -0.30 1.54 0.59
CA ALA A 165 -0.67 2.91 0.98
C ALA A 165 0.39 3.95 0.56
N ALA A 166 1.68 3.58 0.52
CA ALA A 166 2.74 4.45 0.02
C ALA A 166 2.64 4.69 -1.50
N HIS A 167 2.20 3.69 -2.28
CA HIS A 167 1.82 3.91 -3.68
C HIS A 167 0.69 4.93 -3.79
N ALA A 168 -0.36 4.80 -2.98
CA ALA A 168 -1.46 5.76 -2.96
C ALA A 168 -0.98 7.18 -2.62
N LYS A 169 -0.07 7.32 -1.64
CA LYS A 169 0.57 8.57 -1.27
C LYS A 169 1.39 9.17 -2.41
N ASP A 170 2.19 8.35 -3.10
CA ASP A 170 3.00 8.80 -4.24
C ASP A 170 2.12 9.30 -5.39
N PHE A 171 1.09 8.55 -5.77
CA PHE A 171 0.13 8.96 -6.80
C PHE A 171 -0.63 10.25 -6.43
N SER A 172 -0.97 10.44 -5.16
CA SER A 172 -1.67 11.64 -4.67
C SER A 172 -0.85 12.92 -4.82
N ARG A 173 0.48 12.79 -4.94
CA ARG A 173 1.41 13.91 -5.07
C ARG A 173 1.75 14.26 -6.52
N ARG A 174 1.17 13.55 -7.49
CA ARG A 174 1.46 13.77 -8.91
C ARG A 174 0.46 14.74 -9.52
N ASP A 175 0.95 15.74 -10.24
CA ASP A 175 0.12 16.67 -10.99
C ASP A 175 -0.63 15.97 -12.13
N TYR A 176 -0.05 14.91 -12.69
CA TYR A 176 -0.59 14.14 -13.80
C TYR A 176 -0.64 12.63 -13.48
N PRO A 177 -1.47 12.18 -12.51
CA PRO A 177 -1.47 10.78 -12.08
C PRO A 177 -1.86 9.79 -13.17
N GLY A 178 -2.68 10.21 -14.15
CA GLY A 178 -3.01 9.36 -15.30
C GLY A 178 -1.81 9.09 -16.22
N THR A 179 -1.01 10.12 -16.52
CA THR A 179 0.24 9.97 -17.27
C THR A 179 1.26 9.14 -16.48
N TYR A 180 1.31 9.36 -15.16
CA TYR A 180 2.18 8.61 -14.26
C TYR A 180 1.82 7.11 -14.28
N ALA A 181 0.51 6.77 -14.23
CA ALA A 181 0.05 5.40 -14.38
C ALA A 181 0.37 4.79 -15.76
N LEU A 182 0.28 5.59 -16.84
CA LEU A 182 0.64 5.11 -18.18
C LEU A 182 2.12 4.77 -18.28
N VAL A 183 2.99 5.62 -17.71
CA VAL A 183 4.45 5.41 -17.75
C VAL A 183 4.85 4.18 -16.94
N TYR A 184 4.08 3.80 -15.92
CA TYR A 184 4.28 2.56 -15.16
C TYR A 184 4.25 1.29 -16.03
N LEU A 185 3.58 1.32 -17.19
CA LEU A 185 3.53 0.18 -18.12
C LEU A 185 4.85 -0.07 -18.86
N LEU A 186 5.84 0.82 -18.75
CA LEU A 186 7.15 0.63 -19.36
C LEU A 186 8.00 -0.33 -18.50
N PRO A 187 8.71 -1.30 -19.09
CA PRO A 187 9.30 -2.44 -18.37
C PRO A 187 10.24 -2.12 -17.20
N ILE A 188 10.94 -0.99 -17.24
CA ILE A 188 11.93 -0.60 -16.21
C ILE A 188 11.35 0.39 -15.21
N VAL A 189 10.28 1.08 -15.57
CA VAL A 189 9.68 2.14 -14.75
C VAL A 189 9.08 1.62 -13.43
N PRO A 190 8.51 0.41 -13.32
CA PRO A 190 8.11 -0.16 -12.05
C PRO A 190 9.21 -0.11 -10.99
N LEU A 191 10.49 -0.33 -11.35
CA LEU A 191 11.60 -0.22 -10.39
C LEU A 191 11.67 1.12 -9.67
N TRP A 192 11.35 2.20 -10.36
CA TRP A 192 11.37 3.54 -9.78
C TRP A 192 10.17 3.76 -8.84
N HIS A 193 8.98 3.31 -9.22
CA HIS A 193 7.78 3.40 -8.39
C HIS A 193 7.93 2.56 -7.11
N GLU A 194 8.39 1.32 -7.25
CA GLU A 194 8.63 0.41 -6.14
C GLU A 194 9.71 0.93 -5.18
N LYS A 195 10.77 1.55 -5.73
CA LYS A 195 11.79 2.22 -4.93
C LYS A 195 11.22 3.35 -4.10
N ILE A 196 10.31 4.16 -4.66
CA ILE A 196 9.68 5.27 -3.95
C ILE A 196 8.80 4.72 -2.83
N ALA A 197 7.92 3.77 -3.11
CA ALA A 197 7.01 3.20 -2.12
C ALA A 197 7.77 2.47 -1.00
N THR A 198 8.73 1.61 -1.36
CA THR A 198 9.58 0.91 -0.37
C THR A 198 10.38 1.91 0.48
N GLY A 199 10.97 2.94 -0.14
CA GLY A 199 11.72 3.98 0.58
C GLY A 199 10.84 4.77 1.55
N ASP A 200 9.63 5.14 1.13
CA ASP A 200 8.69 5.86 2.01
C ASP A 200 8.29 5.02 3.24
N VAL A 201 8.04 3.72 3.05
CA VAL A 201 7.72 2.83 4.18
C VAL A 201 8.91 2.68 5.11
N VAL A 202 10.12 2.46 4.59
CA VAL A 202 11.34 2.36 5.41
C VAL A 202 11.55 3.65 6.21
N ASP A 203 11.45 4.81 5.56
CA ASP A 203 11.56 6.11 6.22
C ASP A 203 10.46 6.31 7.29
N TYR A 204 9.27 5.80 7.05
CA TYR A 204 8.16 5.87 8.01
C TYR A 204 8.40 4.98 9.24
N VAL A 205 8.70 3.70 9.04
CA VAL A 205 8.84 2.76 10.15
C VAL A 205 10.06 3.05 11.03
N LEU A 206 11.14 3.61 10.45
CA LEU A 206 12.31 4.04 11.21
C LEU A 206 12.03 5.19 12.20
N ARG A 207 10.89 5.86 12.07
CA ARG A 207 10.43 6.89 13.03
C ARG A 207 9.48 6.32 14.07
N THR A 208 9.16 5.06 13.99
CA THR A 208 8.38 4.36 15.01
C THR A 208 9.33 3.67 15.98
N ASP A 209 8.90 3.48 17.23
CA ASP A 209 9.65 2.70 18.21
C ASP A 209 9.35 1.19 18.08
N ASP A 210 8.66 0.76 16.99
CA ASP A 210 8.32 -0.64 16.76
C ASP A 210 9.43 -1.36 15.99
N GLU A 211 10.44 -1.87 16.76
CA GLU A 211 11.55 -2.65 16.20
C GLU A 211 11.06 -3.86 15.38
N HIS A 212 9.95 -4.48 15.80
CA HIS A 212 9.38 -5.61 15.07
C HIS A 212 8.87 -5.19 13.71
N LEU A 213 8.17 -4.07 13.62
CA LEU A 213 7.66 -3.52 12.35
C LEU A 213 8.82 -3.12 11.43
N ILE A 214 9.88 -2.52 11.98
CA ILE A 214 11.09 -2.16 11.22
C ILE A 214 11.73 -3.41 10.61
N ARG A 215 11.98 -4.45 11.41
CA ARG A 215 12.56 -5.71 10.95
C ARG A 215 11.67 -6.43 9.94
N GLU A 216 10.35 -6.43 10.16
CA GLU A 216 9.37 -7.00 9.23
C GLU A 216 9.43 -6.27 7.89
N THR A 217 9.51 -4.95 7.91
CA THR A 217 9.59 -4.12 6.69
C THR A 217 10.79 -4.50 5.83
N TYR A 218 11.99 -4.59 6.41
CA TYR A 218 13.17 -5.04 5.67
C TYR A 218 13.00 -6.47 5.14
N ARG A 219 12.55 -7.39 6.01
CA ARG A 219 12.44 -8.81 5.67
C ARG A 219 11.49 -9.08 4.52
N VAL A 220 10.42 -8.28 4.38
CA VAL A 220 9.39 -8.50 3.35
C VAL A 220 9.62 -7.62 2.12
N LEU A 221 9.88 -6.32 2.30
CA LEU A 221 9.92 -5.40 1.16
C LEU A 221 11.22 -5.48 0.35
N TYR A 222 12.35 -5.86 0.94
CA TYR A 222 13.60 -5.96 0.18
C TYR A 222 13.60 -7.12 -0.81
N PRO A 223 13.22 -8.38 -0.43
CA PRO A 223 13.08 -9.45 -1.42
C PRO A 223 11.92 -9.19 -2.40
N ALA A 224 10.82 -8.53 -1.97
CA ALA A 224 9.76 -8.09 -2.87
C ALA A 224 10.31 -7.10 -3.91
N TYR A 225 11.10 -6.11 -3.53
CA TYR A 225 11.79 -5.22 -4.47
C TYR A 225 12.74 -5.99 -5.39
N GLY A 226 13.39 -7.04 -4.88
CA GLY A 226 14.23 -7.96 -5.65
C GLY A 226 13.48 -8.59 -6.83
N THR A 227 12.18 -8.87 -6.69
CA THR A 227 11.36 -9.42 -7.79
C THR A 227 11.28 -8.45 -8.97
N TYR A 228 11.12 -7.16 -8.71
CA TYR A 228 11.10 -6.11 -9.75
C TYR A 228 12.47 -5.93 -10.40
N VAL A 229 13.55 -5.96 -9.59
CA VAL A 229 14.94 -5.90 -10.11
C VAL A 229 15.21 -7.08 -11.03
N GLY A 230 14.88 -8.30 -10.59
CA GLY A 230 15.07 -9.50 -11.38
C GLY A 230 14.21 -9.52 -12.64
N GLY A 231 12.95 -9.08 -12.55
CA GLY A 231 12.05 -8.96 -13.69
C GLY A 231 12.57 -7.97 -14.73
N ALA A 232 13.04 -6.79 -14.31
CA ALA A 232 13.63 -5.81 -15.21
C ALA A 232 14.94 -6.30 -15.85
N ALA A 233 15.79 -6.98 -15.08
CA ALA A 233 17.01 -7.59 -15.60
C ALA A 233 16.72 -8.70 -16.61
N GLY A 234 15.72 -9.54 -16.35
CA GLY A 234 15.26 -10.59 -17.26
C GLY A 234 14.66 -10.04 -18.55
N TRP A 235 14.02 -8.86 -18.50
CA TRP A 235 13.57 -8.18 -19.72
C TRP A 235 14.71 -7.73 -20.61
N VAL A 236 15.84 -7.29 -20.00
CA VAL A 236 17.05 -6.89 -20.74
C VAL A 236 17.87 -8.09 -21.23
N LEU A 237 17.88 -9.16 -20.44
CA LEU A 237 18.66 -10.38 -20.69
C LEU A 237 17.73 -11.62 -20.61
N PRO A 238 16.85 -11.82 -21.59
CA PRO A 238 15.81 -12.85 -21.52
C PRO A 238 16.34 -14.28 -21.38
N ASP A 239 17.51 -14.59 -21.95
CA ASP A 239 18.14 -15.91 -21.82
C ASP A 239 18.58 -16.24 -20.37
N TYR A 240 18.65 -15.23 -19.51
CA TYR A 240 19.05 -15.34 -18.11
C TYR A 240 17.94 -14.91 -17.14
N ALA A 241 16.70 -14.79 -17.60
CA ALA A 241 15.59 -14.22 -16.81
C ALA A 241 15.40 -14.95 -15.48
N ASP A 242 15.30 -16.29 -15.48
CA ASP A 242 15.06 -17.07 -14.27
C ASP A 242 16.20 -16.95 -13.25
N PRO A 243 17.49 -17.18 -13.59
CA PRO A 243 18.56 -17.02 -12.62
C PRO A 243 18.72 -15.58 -12.12
N LEU A 244 18.48 -14.58 -12.97
CA LEU A 244 18.51 -13.17 -12.55
C LEU A 244 17.37 -12.84 -11.57
N TYR A 245 16.18 -13.37 -11.83
CA TYR A 245 15.04 -13.19 -10.94
C TYR A 245 15.29 -13.78 -9.56
N ILE A 246 15.66 -15.06 -9.50
CA ILE A 246 15.96 -15.74 -8.23
C ILE A 246 17.16 -15.09 -7.53
N GLY A 247 18.21 -14.76 -8.26
CA GLY A 247 19.42 -14.10 -7.72
C GLY A 247 19.10 -12.74 -7.09
N ALA A 248 18.24 -11.94 -7.73
CA ALA A 248 17.82 -10.63 -7.21
C ALA A 248 16.97 -10.76 -5.93
N VAL A 249 16.07 -11.75 -5.87
CA VAL A 249 15.28 -12.03 -4.65
C VAL A 249 16.19 -12.47 -3.51
N LEU A 250 17.12 -13.38 -3.74
CA LEU A 250 18.09 -13.82 -2.74
C LEU A 250 18.98 -12.67 -2.26
N ALA A 251 19.42 -11.78 -3.17
CA ALA A 251 20.12 -10.57 -2.80
C ALA A 251 19.26 -9.64 -1.92
N GLY A 252 17.95 -9.55 -2.19
CA GLY A 252 16.99 -8.85 -1.37
C GLY A 252 16.90 -9.43 0.06
N HIS A 253 16.85 -10.76 0.20
CA HIS A 253 16.88 -11.42 1.52
C HIS A 253 18.20 -11.18 2.26
N ALA A 254 19.33 -11.22 1.57
CA ALA A 254 20.64 -10.94 2.17
C ALA A 254 20.72 -9.48 2.67
N ALA A 255 20.26 -8.53 1.86
CA ALA A 255 20.18 -7.12 2.24
C ALA A 255 19.23 -6.89 3.43
N ALA A 256 18.06 -7.53 3.41
CA ALA A 256 17.11 -7.48 4.53
C ALA A 256 17.72 -7.99 5.83
N HIS A 257 18.45 -9.10 5.76
CA HIS A 257 19.14 -9.67 6.91
C HIS A 257 20.18 -8.69 7.47
N HIS A 258 21.03 -8.13 6.61
CA HIS A 258 22.05 -7.15 7.01
C HIS A 258 21.40 -5.92 7.70
N HIS A 259 20.41 -5.29 7.08
CA HIS A 259 19.74 -4.13 7.67
C HIS A 259 19.00 -4.45 8.96
N SER A 260 18.44 -5.65 9.09
CA SER A 260 17.76 -6.07 10.33
C SER A 260 18.71 -6.20 11.52
N TYR A 261 19.98 -6.51 11.29
CA TYR A 261 21.00 -6.55 12.34
C TYR A 261 21.39 -5.16 12.85
N GLU A 262 21.37 -4.17 11.97
CA GLU A 262 21.76 -2.79 12.30
C GLU A 262 20.67 -2.00 13.05
N VAL A 263 19.44 -2.53 13.14
CA VAL A 263 18.30 -1.80 13.74
C VAL A 263 18.57 -1.36 15.17
N PRO A 264 19.07 -2.20 16.09
CA PRO A 264 19.33 -1.78 17.47
C PRO A 264 20.38 -0.65 17.55
N GLU A 265 21.45 -0.73 16.77
CA GLU A 265 22.51 0.28 16.75
C GLU A 265 22.01 1.62 16.23
N ARG A 266 21.12 1.61 15.24
CA ARG A 266 20.52 2.80 14.66
C ARG A 266 19.56 3.50 15.63
N LEU A 267 18.75 2.74 16.35
CA LEU A 267 17.84 3.28 17.37
C LEU A 267 18.65 3.94 18.50
N ILE A 268 19.68 3.26 19.00
CA ILE A 268 20.56 3.80 20.05
C ILE A 268 21.29 5.05 19.57
N ALA A 269 21.81 5.06 18.33
CA ALA A 269 22.49 6.22 17.77
C ALA A 269 21.56 7.40 17.58
N TRP A 270 20.31 7.17 17.24
CA TRP A 270 19.31 8.23 17.08
C TRP A 270 18.88 8.82 18.42
N GLU A 271 18.61 8.00 19.42
CA GLU A 271 18.38 8.46 20.80
C GLU A 271 19.53 9.31 21.33
N ALA A 272 20.77 8.91 21.01
CA ALA A 272 21.99 9.62 21.43
C ALA A 272 22.18 10.95 20.68
N SER A 273 21.65 11.11 19.48
CA SER A 273 21.75 12.36 18.70
C SER A 273 20.92 13.51 19.27
N GLY A 274 20.00 13.23 20.18
CA GLY A 274 19.13 14.23 20.79
C GLY A 274 18.17 14.92 19.79
N GLU A 275 18.04 14.40 18.58
CA GLU A 275 16.99 14.79 17.66
C GLU A 275 15.65 14.35 18.27
N ALA A 276 15.09 15.24 19.10
CA ALA A 276 13.80 15.01 19.71
C ALA A 276 12.83 14.62 18.60
N VAL A 277 12.23 13.42 18.76
CA VAL A 277 10.93 13.14 18.16
C VAL A 277 10.11 14.37 18.45
N GLY A 278 9.83 15.17 17.41
CA GLY A 278 8.92 16.29 17.57
C GLY A 278 7.72 15.72 18.28
N SER A 279 7.51 16.17 19.50
CA SER A 279 6.64 15.62 20.53
C SER A 279 5.56 14.79 19.88
N ALA A 280 5.64 13.46 20.07
CA ALA A 280 4.61 12.54 19.63
C ALA A 280 3.31 13.24 19.92
N VAL A 281 2.62 13.67 18.89
CA VAL A 281 1.26 14.14 19.03
C VAL A 281 0.60 12.98 19.74
N SER A 282 0.35 13.18 21.02
CA SER A 282 -0.33 12.19 21.85
C SER A 282 -1.50 11.77 20.99
N ALA A 283 -1.51 10.50 20.60
CA ALA A 283 -2.54 9.95 19.73
C ALA A 283 -3.85 10.53 20.23
N PRO A 284 -4.65 11.21 19.39
CA PRO A 284 -5.90 11.75 19.86
C PRO A 284 -6.60 10.58 20.50
N ARG A 285 -6.83 10.71 21.83
CA ARG A 285 -7.58 9.72 22.59
C ARG A 285 -8.92 9.65 21.86
N VAL A 286 -9.13 8.60 21.07
CA VAL A 286 -10.42 8.33 20.44
C VAL A 286 -11.35 8.10 21.63
N GLU A 287 -12.02 9.17 22.06
CA GLU A 287 -13.10 9.01 23.00
C GLU A 287 -14.10 8.08 22.33
N PRO A 288 -14.58 7.05 23.03
CA PRO A 288 -15.62 6.19 22.49
C PRO A 288 -16.79 7.10 22.14
N VAL A 289 -17.13 7.15 20.84
CA VAL A 289 -18.33 7.83 20.36
C VAL A 289 -19.48 7.24 21.15
N ALA A 290 -20.08 8.07 22.01
CA ALA A 290 -21.29 7.69 22.72
C ALA A 290 -22.31 7.20 21.68
N PRO A 291 -23.02 6.10 21.95
CA PRO A 291 -24.05 5.64 21.03
C PRO A 291 -25.02 6.79 20.78
N ALA A 292 -25.23 7.12 19.49
CA ALA A 292 -26.19 8.14 19.11
C ALA A 292 -27.53 7.85 19.82
N GLU A 293 -27.96 8.77 20.65
CA GLU A 293 -29.29 8.72 21.20
C GLU A 293 -30.30 8.60 20.06
N SER A 294 -31.00 7.50 20.02
CA SER A 294 -32.09 7.27 19.08
C SER A 294 -33.19 8.30 19.36
N ASN A 295 -33.16 9.40 18.66
CA ASN A 295 -34.33 10.27 18.62
C ASN A 295 -35.50 9.45 18.09
N PRO A 296 -36.64 9.38 18.81
CA PRO A 296 -37.82 8.74 18.29
C PRO A 296 -38.29 9.48 17.04
N PRO A 297 -38.83 8.76 16.04
CA PRO A 297 -39.29 9.40 14.80
C PRO A 297 -40.37 10.44 15.15
N PRO A 298 -40.41 11.57 14.42
CA PRO A 298 -41.46 12.58 14.67
C PRO A 298 -42.81 11.94 14.45
N LEU A 299 -43.67 12.10 15.44
CA LEU A 299 -45.08 11.73 15.36
C LEU A 299 -45.70 12.48 14.17
N LEU A 300 -46.07 11.75 13.14
CA LEU A 300 -46.94 12.25 12.09
C LEU A 300 -48.27 12.58 12.76
N LEU A 301 -48.50 13.85 13.05
CA LEU A 301 -49.84 14.36 13.29
C LEU A 301 -50.61 14.18 11.99
N GLY A 302 -51.48 13.19 12.03
CA GLY A 302 -52.45 12.94 11.00
C GLY A 302 -53.47 14.07 10.90
N GLU A 303 -53.89 14.20 9.68
CA GLU A 303 -55.23 14.48 9.28
C GLU A 303 -55.93 15.78 9.71
N GLN A 304 -56.26 16.50 8.70
CA GLN A 304 -57.70 16.67 8.43
C GLN A 304 -57.84 17.40 7.08
N LEU A 305 -58.66 16.83 6.25
CA LEU A 305 -59.53 17.41 5.24
C LEU A 305 -59.43 16.54 3.99
N GLY A 306 -60.35 15.74 3.54
CA GLY A 306 -61.80 16.03 3.40
C GLY A 306 -62.04 16.49 1.93
N TRP A 307 -62.41 15.60 1.08
CA TRP A 307 -63.29 15.45 -0.09
C TRP A 307 -62.85 14.33 -1.02
#